data_47b9eb62d2b58c25265f2ba4e3534462
#
_entry.id   47b9eb62d2b58c25265f2ba4e3534462
#
_cell.length_a   1.000
_cell.length_b   1.000
_cell.length_c   1.000
_cell.angle_alpha   90.00
_cell.angle_beta   90.00
_cell.angle_gamma   90.00
#
_symmetry.space_group_name_H-M   'P 1'
#
loop_
_entity.id
_entity.type
_entity.pdbx_description
1 polymer ?
#
loop_
_entity_poly.entity_id
_entity_poly.type
_entity_poly.pdbx_seq_one_letter_code
_entity_poly.pdbx_strand_id
1 'polypeptide(L)'
;MSGVGRRGTGPWPSSNTDAVVTAWLMSRLSDVEGEERSGMARWLLEHVSGQGKGERMVADMRWHESQLDRLAVMADRLNEGEPIQHVLGESWFDGLRLEVSPSVLIPRPETEELVAAMADKVAGLEGAVRVADWCTGSGCMALAMKRRHPHAEVVGYEWSMDALEVARSNARSAGMDVHWIHADALHAEQPETPFSVVMSNPPYIPASERTTMHARVTAHEPSMALFVPDDDPLVFYRAMASWCAQGALVPGGWLGLECHTDKAHEVAGFLEGKGGWKHVDILHDLQGLPRHVVARRALP
;
A
#
# COMPACT_ATOMS: atom_id res chain seq x y z
N MET A 1 -6.31 -14.73 -17.48
CA MET A 1 -7.10 -14.78 -18.74
C MET A 1 -7.14 -13.39 -19.32
N SER A 2 -6.54 -13.18 -20.48
CA SER A 2 -6.44 -11.90 -21.17
C SER A 2 -7.84 -11.37 -21.48
N GLY A 3 -8.23 -10.28 -20.80
CA GLY A 3 -9.46 -9.57 -21.13
C GLY A 3 -9.42 -9.08 -22.57
N VAL A 4 -10.25 -9.68 -23.41
CA VAL A 4 -10.55 -9.16 -24.74
C VAL A 4 -11.07 -7.74 -24.53
N GLY A 5 -10.29 -6.75 -25.03
CA GLY A 5 -10.43 -5.36 -24.71
C GLY A 5 -11.85 -4.84 -24.93
N ARG A 6 -12.44 -4.35 -23.84
CA ARG A 6 -13.62 -3.50 -23.88
C ARG A 6 -13.27 -2.30 -24.76
N ARG A 7 -13.97 -2.12 -25.88
CA ARG A 7 -13.77 -0.93 -26.71
C ARG A 7 -14.41 0.27 -26.00
N GLY A 8 -13.71 1.40 -26.02
CA GLY A 8 -14.27 2.65 -25.58
C GLY A 8 -15.48 3.07 -26.40
N THR A 9 -16.35 3.87 -25.81
CA THR A 9 -17.51 4.44 -26.51
C THR A 9 -17.27 5.93 -26.83
N GLY A 10 -17.83 6.45 -27.94
CA GLY A 10 -17.76 7.88 -28.27
C GLY A 10 -18.51 8.77 -27.27
N PRO A 11 -18.46 10.09 -27.41
CA PRO A 11 -17.88 10.77 -28.59
C PRO A 11 -16.34 10.77 -28.59
N TRP A 12 -15.76 10.72 -29.79
CA TRP A 12 -14.32 10.73 -30.01
C TRP A 12 -13.78 12.16 -30.21
N PRO A 13 -12.49 12.42 -30.00
CA PRO A 13 -11.89 13.71 -30.29
C PRO A 13 -11.98 14.03 -31.80
N SER A 14 -12.15 15.30 -32.15
CA SER A 14 -12.24 15.76 -33.55
C SER A 14 -10.92 15.63 -34.31
N SER A 15 -9.81 15.44 -33.62
CA SER A 15 -8.46 15.24 -34.15
C SER A 15 -7.65 14.43 -33.17
N ASN A 16 -6.57 13.77 -33.65
CA ASN A 16 -5.66 12.97 -32.85
C ASN A 16 -4.43 13.75 -32.36
N THR A 17 -4.44 15.06 -32.41
CA THR A 17 -3.36 15.91 -31.86
C THR A 17 -3.38 15.89 -30.32
N ASP A 18 -2.23 16.02 -29.65
CA ASP A 18 -2.14 15.96 -28.19
C ASP A 18 -3.03 16.98 -27.49
N ALA A 19 -3.10 18.21 -28.00
CA ALA A 19 -3.93 19.27 -27.44
C ALA A 19 -5.45 18.92 -27.50
N VAL A 20 -5.92 18.40 -28.65
CA VAL A 20 -7.34 18.04 -28.85
C VAL A 20 -7.70 16.81 -28.01
N VAL A 21 -6.81 15.81 -27.95
CA VAL A 21 -7.03 14.61 -27.13
C VAL A 21 -7.01 14.95 -25.64
N THR A 22 -6.12 15.82 -25.19
CA THR A 22 -6.11 16.32 -23.81
C THR A 22 -7.43 17.02 -23.45
N ALA A 23 -7.92 17.93 -24.29
CA ALA A 23 -9.18 18.63 -24.05
C ALA A 23 -10.38 17.67 -24.06
N TRP A 24 -10.38 16.70 -24.98
CA TRP A 24 -11.40 15.65 -25.05
C TRP A 24 -11.40 14.79 -23.78
N LEU A 25 -10.24 14.34 -23.33
CA LEU A 25 -10.13 13.53 -22.11
C LEU A 25 -10.60 14.30 -20.87
N MET A 26 -10.23 15.56 -20.75
CA MET A 26 -10.72 16.46 -19.69
C MET A 26 -12.23 16.58 -19.68
N SER A 27 -12.87 16.69 -20.85
CA SER A 27 -14.33 16.76 -20.95
C SER A 27 -15.03 15.43 -20.65
N ARG A 28 -14.33 14.29 -20.93
CA ARG A 28 -14.85 12.95 -20.65
C ARG A 28 -14.83 12.59 -19.16
N LEU A 29 -13.89 13.12 -18.39
CA LEU A 29 -13.80 12.95 -16.94
C LEU A 29 -14.86 13.82 -16.22
N SER A 30 -16.16 13.64 -16.54
CA SER A 30 -17.25 14.50 -16.08
C SER A 30 -17.52 14.39 -14.60
N ASP A 31 -17.39 13.17 -14.03
CA ASP A 31 -17.73 12.85 -12.65
C ASP A 31 -16.50 12.91 -11.69
N VAL A 32 -15.34 13.27 -12.24
CA VAL A 32 -14.12 13.57 -11.46
C VAL A 32 -14.17 15.03 -11.01
N GLU A 33 -13.86 15.29 -9.74
CA GLU A 33 -13.83 16.64 -9.17
C GLU A 33 -12.87 17.55 -9.94
N GLY A 34 -13.26 18.83 -10.08
CA GLY A 34 -12.58 19.77 -10.99
C GLY A 34 -11.09 19.95 -10.72
N GLU A 35 -10.70 19.96 -9.45
CA GLU A 35 -9.28 20.11 -9.04
C GLU A 35 -8.44 18.86 -9.36
N GLU A 36 -8.99 17.66 -9.17
CA GLU A 36 -8.31 16.39 -9.45
C GLU A 36 -8.26 16.06 -10.95
N ARG A 37 -9.26 16.51 -11.72
CA ARG A 37 -9.45 16.16 -13.14
C ARG A 37 -8.21 16.38 -14.00
N SER A 38 -7.52 17.50 -13.81
CA SER A 38 -6.32 17.83 -14.59
C SER A 38 -5.14 16.91 -14.28
N GLY A 39 -5.00 16.54 -13.01
CA GLY A 39 -3.99 15.58 -12.54
C GLY A 39 -4.25 14.18 -13.10
N MET A 40 -5.49 13.70 -12.99
CA MET A 40 -5.89 12.39 -13.51
C MET A 40 -5.75 12.30 -15.02
N ALA A 41 -6.20 13.32 -15.76
CA ALA A 41 -6.04 13.36 -17.21
C ALA A 41 -4.54 13.29 -17.61
N ARG A 42 -3.68 14.04 -16.91
CA ARG A 42 -2.23 13.98 -17.15
C ARG A 42 -1.68 12.57 -16.91
N TRP A 43 -2.03 11.93 -15.80
CA TRP A 43 -1.54 10.57 -15.48
C TRP A 43 -2.01 9.54 -16.50
N LEU A 44 -3.27 9.61 -16.95
CA LEU A 44 -3.77 8.74 -18.02
C LEU A 44 -2.99 8.93 -19.33
N LEU A 45 -2.77 10.19 -19.73
CA LEU A 45 -2.02 10.51 -20.96
C LEU A 45 -0.57 10.02 -20.87
N GLU A 46 0.10 10.23 -19.76
CA GLU A 46 1.47 9.79 -19.51
C GLU A 46 1.55 8.25 -19.51
N HIS A 47 0.64 7.59 -18.83
CA HIS A 47 0.59 6.12 -18.77
C HIS A 47 0.35 5.47 -20.14
N VAL A 48 -0.58 6.00 -20.94
CA VAL A 48 -0.93 5.42 -22.24
C VAL A 48 0.10 5.75 -23.32
N SER A 49 0.72 6.94 -23.25
CA SER A 49 1.75 7.33 -24.22
C SER A 49 3.16 6.84 -23.85
N GLY A 50 3.42 6.59 -22.58
CA GLY A 50 4.78 6.38 -22.05
C GLY A 50 5.63 7.65 -22.03
N GLN A 51 5.05 8.85 -22.26
CA GLN A 51 5.76 10.11 -22.42
C GLN A 51 5.18 11.21 -21.53
N GLY A 52 6.04 12.00 -20.91
CA GLY A 52 5.65 13.20 -20.20
C GLY A 52 5.07 14.29 -21.13
N LYS A 53 4.34 15.25 -20.55
CA LYS A 53 3.71 16.33 -21.33
C LYS A 53 4.70 17.07 -22.24
N GLY A 54 5.90 17.38 -21.74
CA GLY A 54 6.93 18.09 -22.50
C GLY A 54 7.41 17.27 -23.70
N GLU A 55 7.63 15.98 -23.52
CA GLU A 55 8.07 15.06 -24.57
C GLU A 55 7.01 14.94 -25.66
N ARG A 56 5.72 14.78 -25.29
CA ARG A 56 4.61 14.73 -26.25
C ARG A 56 4.50 16.00 -27.08
N MET A 57 4.73 17.17 -26.45
CA MET A 57 4.72 18.46 -27.18
C MET A 57 5.86 18.58 -28.18
N VAL A 58 7.10 18.21 -27.76
CA VAL A 58 8.28 18.28 -28.66
C VAL A 58 8.15 17.29 -29.82
N ALA A 59 7.60 16.10 -29.58
CA ALA A 59 7.42 15.07 -30.59
C ALA A 59 6.24 15.34 -31.56
N ASP A 60 5.46 16.41 -31.37
CA ASP A 60 4.17 16.64 -32.07
C ASP A 60 3.31 15.36 -32.10
N MET A 61 3.12 14.79 -30.93
CA MET A 61 2.52 13.47 -30.79
C MET A 61 1.16 13.37 -31.45
N ARG A 62 0.94 12.26 -32.13
CA ARG A 62 -0.35 11.87 -32.72
C ARG A 62 -0.84 10.59 -32.07
N TRP A 63 -2.03 10.63 -31.50
CA TRP A 63 -2.63 9.51 -30.80
C TRP A 63 -3.20 8.48 -31.77
N HIS A 64 -2.89 7.20 -31.53
CA HIS A 64 -3.47 6.09 -32.29
C HIS A 64 -4.86 5.73 -31.75
N GLU A 65 -5.70 5.17 -32.62
CA GLU A 65 -7.06 4.74 -32.26
C GLU A 65 -7.08 3.82 -31.03
N SER A 66 -6.17 2.85 -30.96
CA SER A 66 -6.04 1.94 -29.81
C SER A 66 -5.68 2.63 -28.50
N GLN A 67 -4.93 3.75 -28.55
CA GLN A 67 -4.63 4.57 -27.38
C GLN A 67 -5.84 5.38 -26.95
N LEU A 68 -6.61 5.91 -27.90
CA LEU A 68 -7.87 6.61 -27.63
C LEU A 68 -8.88 5.65 -27.00
N ASP A 69 -9.00 4.43 -27.52
CA ASP A 69 -9.84 3.38 -26.91
C ASP A 69 -9.46 3.12 -25.44
N ARG A 70 -8.15 2.97 -25.16
CA ARG A 70 -7.65 2.79 -23.79
C ARG A 70 -7.99 3.97 -22.90
N LEU A 71 -7.73 5.20 -23.36
CA LEU A 71 -8.05 6.42 -22.61
C LEU A 71 -9.56 6.53 -22.32
N ALA A 72 -10.41 6.17 -23.28
CA ALA A 72 -11.86 6.19 -23.11
C ALA A 72 -12.29 5.21 -22.00
N VAL A 73 -11.84 3.96 -22.06
CA VAL A 73 -12.16 2.94 -21.04
C VAL A 73 -11.65 3.36 -19.66
N MET A 74 -10.43 3.90 -19.56
CA MET A 74 -9.85 4.37 -18.30
C MET A 74 -10.65 5.55 -17.72
N ALA A 75 -11.07 6.49 -18.57
CA ALA A 75 -11.90 7.60 -18.13
C ALA A 75 -13.27 7.13 -17.62
N ASP A 76 -13.89 6.15 -18.27
CA ASP A 76 -15.16 5.58 -17.82
C ASP A 76 -15.03 4.93 -16.44
N ARG A 77 -13.97 4.17 -16.19
CA ARG A 77 -13.66 3.59 -14.87
C ARG A 77 -13.50 4.66 -13.79
N LEU A 78 -12.80 5.76 -14.09
CA LEU A 78 -12.66 6.88 -13.16
C LEU A 78 -14.01 7.55 -12.85
N ASN A 79 -14.88 7.73 -13.85
CA ASN A 79 -16.23 8.25 -13.66
C ASN A 79 -17.11 7.30 -12.84
N GLU A 80 -16.87 5.99 -12.91
CA GLU A 80 -17.50 4.98 -12.04
C GLU A 80 -16.95 5.00 -10.61
N GLY A 81 -16.01 5.90 -10.30
CA GLY A 81 -15.42 6.07 -8.96
C GLY A 81 -14.25 5.15 -8.65
N GLU A 82 -13.70 4.42 -9.63
CA GLU A 82 -12.55 3.56 -9.41
C GLU A 82 -11.29 4.41 -9.11
N PRO A 83 -10.45 4.02 -8.11
CA PRO A 83 -9.21 4.74 -7.81
C PRO A 83 -8.27 4.77 -9.01
N ILE A 84 -7.60 5.92 -9.23
CA ILE A 84 -6.68 6.09 -10.36
C ILE A 84 -5.57 5.02 -10.37
N GLN A 85 -5.09 4.60 -9.21
CA GLN A 85 -4.07 3.55 -9.09
C GLN A 85 -4.57 2.20 -9.63
N HIS A 86 -5.82 1.83 -9.37
CA HIS A 86 -6.43 0.61 -9.94
C HIS A 86 -6.68 0.76 -11.44
N VAL A 87 -7.05 1.95 -11.90
CA VAL A 87 -7.24 2.23 -13.33
C VAL A 87 -5.92 2.10 -14.09
N LEU A 88 -4.82 2.61 -13.52
CA LEU A 88 -3.46 2.50 -14.07
C LEU A 88 -2.86 1.10 -13.84
N GLY A 89 -3.31 0.38 -12.81
CA GLY A 89 -2.72 -0.88 -12.36
C GLY A 89 -1.41 -0.69 -11.62
N GLU A 90 -1.11 0.53 -11.16
CA GLU A 90 0.17 0.85 -10.52
C GLU A 90 0.04 1.93 -9.45
N SER A 91 0.93 1.87 -8.46
CA SER A 91 1.11 2.89 -7.42
C SER A 91 2.59 3.11 -7.14
N TRP A 92 2.94 4.30 -6.66
CA TRP A 92 4.30 4.60 -6.20
C TRP A 92 4.36 4.48 -4.67
N PHE A 93 5.43 3.88 -4.17
CA PHE A 93 5.68 3.75 -2.75
C PHE A 93 7.19 3.72 -2.47
N ASP A 94 7.68 4.62 -1.66
CA ASP A 94 9.10 4.72 -1.28
C ASP A 94 10.05 4.68 -2.51
N GLY A 95 9.68 5.36 -3.59
CA GLY A 95 10.43 5.39 -4.85
C GLY A 95 10.35 4.11 -5.70
N LEU A 96 9.52 3.14 -5.31
CA LEU A 96 9.21 1.95 -6.09
C LEU A 96 7.91 2.13 -6.87
N ARG A 97 7.88 1.67 -8.10
CA ARG A 97 6.66 1.53 -8.89
C ARG A 97 6.13 0.10 -8.68
N LEU A 98 4.98 0.00 -8.07
CA LEU A 98 4.36 -1.26 -7.68
C LEU A 98 3.09 -1.53 -8.49
N GLU A 99 2.90 -2.76 -8.89
CA GLU A 99 1.62 -3.26 -9.39
C GLU A 99 0.60 -3.25 -8.24
N VAL A 100 -0.61 -2.79 -8.53
CA VAL A 100 -1.76 -2.85 -7.63
C VAL A 100 -3.00 -3.34 -8.38
N SER A 101 -3.88 -3.99 -7.65
CA SER A 101 -5.15 -4.52 -8.16
C SER A 101 -6.21 -4.44 -7.05
N PRO A 102 -7.49 -4.72 -7.34
CA PRO A 102 -8.52 -4.81 -6.30
C PRO A 102 -8.28 -5.87 -5.21
N SER A 103 -7.24 -6.70 -5.36
CA SER A 103 -6.84 -7.70 -4.35
C SER A 103 -5.97 -7.13 -3.24
N VAL A 104 -5.47 -5.91 -3.36
CA VAL A 104 -4.55 -5.29 -2.39
C VAL A 104 -5.00 -3.89 -2.00
N LEU A 105 -4.67 -3.49 -0.77
CA LEU A 105 -4.75 -2.09 -0.37
C LEU A 105 -3.80 -1.27 -1.24
N ILE A 106 -4.25 -0.14 -1.75
CA ILE A 106 -3.38 0.82 -2.43
C ILE A 106 -2.38 1.37 -1.40
N PRO A 107 -1.06 1.28 -1.63
CA PRO A 107 -0.06 1.82 -0.71
C PRO A 107 -0.31 3.28 -0.35
N ARG A 108 -0.23 3.61 0.95
CA ARG A 108 -0.50 4.95 1.48
C ARG A 108 0.80 5.68 1.83
N PRO A 109 0.85 7.01 1.65
CA PRO A 109 2.03 7.80 2.01
C PRO A 109 2.41 7.69 3.50
N GLU A 110 1.44 7.60 4.39
CA GLU A 110 1.65 7.45 5.83
C GLU A 110 2.42 6.15 6.16
N THR A 111 2.19 5.09 5.38
CA THR A 111 2.90 3.82 5.54
C THR A 111 4.39 3.93 5.19
N GLU A 112 4.78 4.85 4.28
CA GLU A 112 6.20 5.15 4.01
C GLU A 112 6.93 5.68 5.24
N GLU A 113 6.23 6.44 6.08
CA GLU A 113 6.78 7.01 7.31
C GLU A 113 7.09 5.92 8.34
N LEU A 114 6.21 4.91 8.46
CA LEU A 114 6.48 3.72 9.27
C LEU A 114 7.72 2.98 8.77
N VAL A 115 7.80 2.75 7.46
CA VAL A 115 8.99 2.09 6.86
C VAL A 115 10.26 2.89 7.15
N ALA A 116 10.23 4.21 7.01
CA ALA A 116 11.38 5.06 7.31
C ALA A 116 11.83 4.93 8.78
N ALA A 117 10.88 5.04 9.71
CA ALA A 117 11.15 4.90 11.14
C ALA A 117 11.74 3.52 11.49
N MET A 118 11.20 2.44 10.88
CA MET A 118 11.69 1.09 11.13
C MET A 118 13.03 0.81 10.45
N ALA A 119 13.30 1.41 9.29
CA ALA A 119 14.59 1.34 8.63
C ALA A 119 15.71 1.98 9.47
N ASP A 120 15.42 3.09 10.15
CA ASP A 120 16.38 3.71 11.10
C ASP A 120 16.69 2.77 12.29
N LYS A 121 15.70 1.97 12.74
CA LYS A 121 15.92 0.95 13.76
C LYS A 121 16.83 -0.17 13.25
N VAL A 122 16.60 -0.62 11.99
CA VAL A 122 17.47 -1.62 11.32
C VAL A 122 18.90 -1.11 11.20
N ALA A 123 19.10 0.14 10.80
CA ALA A 123 20.44 0.73 10.66
C ALA A 123 21.25 0.74 11.97
N GLY A 124 20.56 0.74 13.12
CA GLY A 124 21.19 0.68 14.44
C GLY A 124 21.48 -0.74 14.97
N LEU A 125 21.19 -1.79 14.20
CA LEU A 125 21.41 -3.18 14.60
C LEU A 125 22.73 -3.72 14.02
N GLU A 126 23.40 -4.56 14.80
CA GLU A 126 24.62 -5.26 14.36
C GLU A 126 24.30 -6.69 13.91
N GLY A 127 25.08 -7.19 12.96
CA GLY A 127 24.98 -8.57 12.47
C GLY A 127 23.89 -8.81 11.42
N ALA A 128 23.44 -10.07 11.33
CA ALA A 128 22.41 -10.46 10.38
C ALA A 128 21.03 -9.95 10.86
N VAL A 129 20.36 -9.16 10.02
CA VAL A 129 19.06 -8.58 10.33
C VAL A 129 17.97 -9.33 9.58
N ARG A 130 16.94 -9.77 10.31
CA ARG A 130 15.71 -10.36 9.76
C ARG A 130 14.53 -9.43 10.04
N VAL A 131 13.73 -9.15 9.01
CA VAL A 131 12.57 -8.27 9.07
C VAL A 131 11.32 -9.03 8.65
N ALA A 132 10.26 -8.94 9.44
CA ALA A 132 8.94 -9.42 9.06
C ALA A 132 8.03 -8.25 8.71
N ASP A 133 7.27 -8.38 7.63
CA ASP A 133 6.18 -7.50 7.22
C ASP A 133 4.87 -8.30 7.27
N TRP A 134 4.03 -8.02 8.27
CA TRP A 134 2.73 -8.67 8.45
C TRP A 134 1.60 -7.91 7.77
N CYS A 135 0.66 -8.64 7.16
CA CYS A 135 -0.40 -8.10 6.32
C CYS A 135 0.22 -7.33 5.13
N THR A 136 1.17 -7.98 4.46
CA THR A 136 2.06 -7.33 3.50
C THR A 136 1.37 -6.76 2.26
N GLY A 137 0.16 -7.24 1.92
CA GLY A 137 -0.64 -6.78 0.80
C GLY A 137 0.10 -6.83 -0.53
N SER A 138 0.35 -5.68 -1.14
CA SER A 138 1.15 -5.55 -2.38
C SER A 138 2.64 -5.82 -2.19
N GLY A 139 3.10 -6.05 -0.96
CA GLY A 139 4.51 -6.17 -0.62
C GLY A 139 5.24 -4.84 -0.44
N CYS A 140 4.52 -3.72 -0.41
CA CYS A 140 5.13 -2.39 -0.46
C CYS A 140 6.12 -2.13 0.68
N MET A 141 5.76 -2.46 1.94
CA MET A 141 6.64 -2.26 3.09
C MET A 141 7.85 -3.21 3.05
N ALA A 142 7.63 -4.51 2.75
CA ALA A 142 8.70 -5.50 2.62
C ALA A 142 9.72 -5.10 1.55
N LEU A 143 9.25 -4.67 0.38
CA LEU A 143 10.10 -4.25 -0.73
C LEU A 143 10.85 -2.95 -0.43
N ALA A 144 10.18 -1.98 0.18
CA ALA A 144 10.81 -0.74 0.61
C ALA A 144 11.91 -1.00 1.66
N MET A 145 11.65 -1.90 2.63
CA MET A 145 12.65 -2.31 3.61
C MET A 145 13.83 -3.03 2.92
N LYS A 146 13.58 -3.96 2.00
CA LYS A 146 14.62 -4.66 1.22
C LYS A 146 15.46 -3.69 0.40
N ARG A 147 14.84 -2.67 -0.20
CA ARG A 147 15.55 -1.62 -0.95
C ARG A 147 16.48 -0.80 -0.07
N ARG A 148 16.00 -0.40 1.12
CA ARG A 148 16.77 0.40 2.09
C ARG A 148 17.89 -0.41 2.75
N HIS A 149 17.66 -1.71 2.99
CA HIS A 149 18.59 -2.64 3.62
C HIS A 149 18.78 -3.91 2.78
N PRO A 150 19.57 -3.86 1.68
CA PRO A 150 19.71 -4.97 0.74
C PRO A 150 20.23 -6.27 1.35
N HIS A 151 20.97 -6.18 2.45
CA HIS A 151 21.51 -7.34 3.16
C HIS A 151 20.55 -7.97 4.18
N ALA A 152 19.45 -7.30 4.52
CA ALA A 152 18.45 -7.86 5.41
C ALA A 152 17.70 -9.02 4.74
N GLU A 153 17.43 -10.07 5.51
CA GLU A 153 16.45 -11.09 5.14
C GLU A 153 15.05 -10.52 5.43
N VAL A 154 14.23 -10.39 4.40
CA VAL A 154 12.87 -9.84 4.54
C VAL A 154 11.85 -10.92 4.23
N VAL A 155 10.85 -11.05 5.11
CA VAL A 155 9.76 -12.02 4.99
C VAL A 155 8.43 -11.27 5.05
N GLY A 156 7.61 -11.43 4.02
CA GLY A 156 6.25 -10.90 3.97
C GLY A 156 5.24 -12.00 4.31
N TYR A 157 4.32 -11.72 5.23
CA TYR A 157 3.22 -12.60 5.63
C TYR A 157 1.89 -12.02 5.15
N GLU A 158 1.07 -12.87 4.52
CA GLU A 158 -0.22 -12.45 3.98
C GLU A 158 -1.21 -13.62 3.99
N TRP A 159 -2.46 -13.32 4.30
CA TRP A 159 -3.56 -14.28 4.27
C TRP A 159 -4.16 -14.46 2.88
N SER A 160 -4.23 -13.41 2.07
CA SER A 160 -4.79 -13.45 0.73
C SER A 160 -3.77 -14.00 -0.27
N MET A 161 -4.09 -15.14 -0.89
CA MET A 161 -3.26 -15.69 -1.96
C MET A 161 -3.17 -14.75 -3.17
N ASP A 162 -4.25 -14.03 -3.50
CA ASP A 162 -4.26 -13.08 -4.61
C ASP A 162 -3.35 -11.87 -4.30
N ALA A 163 -3.33 -11.40 -3.06
CA ALA A 163 -2.40 -10.36 -2.62
C ALA A 163 -0.95 -10.84 -2.66
N LEU A 164 -0.68 -12.08 -2.24
CA LEU A 164 0.66 -12.68 -2.36
C LEU A 164 1.16 -12.78 -3.80
N GLU A 165 0.28 -13.06 -4.76
CA GLU A 165 0.68 -13.05 -6.18
C GLU A 165 1.07 -11.65 -6.66
N VAL A 166 0.37 -10.60 -6.21
CA VAL A 166 0.76 -9.20 -6.47
C VAL A 166 2.11 -8.89 -5.83
N ALA A 167 2.32 -9.26 -4.56
CA ALA A 167 3.60 -9.04 -3.87
C ALA A 167 4.78 -9.76 -4.57
N ARG A 168 4.58 -11.02 -4.99
CA ARG A 168 5.56 -11.78 -5.77
C ARG A 168 5.86 -11.15 -7.14
N SER A 169 4.83 -10.63 -7.82
CA SER A 169 4.99 -9.90 -9.08
C SER A 169 5.84 -8.66 -8.89
N ASN A 170 5.55 -7.87 -7.84
CA ASN A 170 6.28 -6.68 -7.49
C ASN A 170 7.76 -6.98 -7.16
N ALA A 171 8.03 -8.03 -6.38
CA ALA A 171 9.38 -8.45 -6.06
C ALA A 171 10.18 -8.83 -7.32
N ARG A 172 9.56 -9.62 -8.21
CA ARG A 172 10.18 -9.98 -9.51
C ARG A 172 10.50 -8.74 -10.35
N SER A 173 9.55 -7.82 -10.46
CA SER A 173 9.70 -6.59 -11.24
C SER A 173 10.78 -5.66 -10.68
N ALA A 174 10.93 -5.63 -9.34
CA ALA A 174 11.96 -4.87 -8.65
C ALA A 174 13.32 -5.58 -8.58
N GLY A 175 13.41 -6.86 -8.98
CA GLY A 175 14.63 -7.67 -8.86
C GLY A 175 15.06 -7.90 -7.40
N MET A 176 14.10 -7.98 -6.48
CA MET A 176 14.34 -8.11 -5.04
C MET A 176 13.96 -9.51 -4.55
N ASP A 177 14.83 -10.07 -3.71
CA ASP A 177 14.60 -11.35 -3.04
C ASP A 177 13.92 -11.10 -1.68
N VAL A 178 12.64 -11.48 -1.59
CA VAL A 178 11.81 -11.43 -0.39
C VAL A 178 11.08 -12.77 -0.27
N HIS A 179 11.08 -13.34 0.93
CA HIS A 179 10.33 -14.55 1.21
C HIS A 179 8.86 -14.23 1.49
N TRP A 180 7.95 -14.99 0.88
CA TRP A 180 6.52 -14.77 1.00
C TRP A 180 5.84 -15.99 1.64
N ILE A 181 5.15 -15.77 2.75
CA ILE A 181 4.47 -16.81 3.52
C ILE A 181 2.97 -16.54 3.56
N HIS A 182 2.18 -17.55 3.14
CA HIS A 182 0.74 -17.52 3.33
C HIS A 182 0.43 -17.87 4.78
N ALA A 183 -0.09 -16.92 5.55
CA ALA A 183 -0.39 -17.11 6.96
C ALA A 183 -1.50 -16.18 7.45
N ASP A 184 -2.25 -16.67 8.43
CA ASP A 184 -3.23 -15.86 9.17
C ASP A 184 -2.52 -15.11 10.31
N ALA A 185 -2.60 -13.79 10.29
CA ALA A 185 -1.99 -12.93 11.32
C ALA A 185 -2.55 -13.18 12.73
N LEU A 186 -3.76 -13.72 12.83
CA LEU A 186 -4.38 -14.03 14.12
C LEU A 186 -3.93 -15.38 14.70
N HIS A 187 -3.44 -16.30 13.85
CA HIS A 187 -3.09 -17.68 14.21
C HIS A 187 -1.70 -18.09 13.72
N ALA A 188 -0.78 -17.14 13.61
CA ALA A 188 0.53 -17.37 13.04
C ALA A 188 1.39 -18.35 13.85
N GLU A 189 2.01 -19.27 13.14
CA GLU A 189 3.04 -20.15 13.71
C GLU A 189 4.31 -19.35 14.06
N GLN A 190 5.07 -19.85 15.05
CA GLN A 190 6.34 -19.24 15.41
C GLN A 190 7.39 -19.51 14.30
N PRO A 191 8.21 -18.52 13.94
CA PRO A 191 9.28 -18.73 12.97
C PRO A 191 10.39 -19.59 13.60
N GLU A 192 11.08 -20.38 12.79
CA GLU A 192 12.26 -21.15 13.24
C GLU A 192 13.37 -20.23 13.75
N THR A 193 13.55 -19.08 13.11
CA THR A 193 14.51 -18.06 13.51
C THR A 193 13.78 -16.75 13.78
N PRO A 194 13.95 -16.15 14.97
CA PRO A 194 13.31 -14.90 15.33
C PRO A 194 13.71 -13.73 14.42
N PHE A 195 12.85 -12.72 14.35
CA PHE A 195 13.09 -11.45 13.64
C PHE A 195 13.76 -10.43 14.55
N SER A 196 14.55 -9.54 13.94
CA SER A 196 15.12 -8.36 14.59
C SER A 196 14.10 -7.20 14.60
N VAL A 197 13.27 -7.14 13.55
CA VAL A 197 12.24 -6.13 13.35
C VAL A 197 10.97 -6.80 12.82
N VAL A 198 9.83 -6.39 13.37
CA VAL A 198 8.49 -6.74 12.89
C VAL A 198 7.76 -5.45 12.59
N MET A 199 7.16 -5.33 11.42
CA MET A 199 6.32 -4.20 11.06
C MET A 199 5.01 -4.69 10.46
N SER A 200 3.96 -3.87 10.56
CA SER A 200 2.66 -4.19 9.99
C SER A 200 1.81 -2.94 9.77
N ASN A 201 1.08 -2.94 8.67
CA ASN A 201 -0.11 -2.13 8.46
C ASN A 201 -1.32 -3.07 8.39
N PRO A 202 -1.86 -3.51 9.55
CA PRO A 202 -2.97 -4.46 9.59
C PRO A 202 -4.30 -3.76 9.32
N PRO A 203 -5.39 -4.50 9.05
CA PRO A 203 -6.73 -3.92 9.10
C PRO A 203 -6.99 -3.30 10.47
N TYR A 204 -7.53 -2.07 10.48
CA TYR A 204 -7.74 -1.33 11.74
C TYR A 204 -9.01 -0.48 11.78
N ILE A 205 -9.81 -0.44 10.72
CA ILE A 205 -11.01 0.40 10.64
C ILE A 205 -12.20 -0.39 11.22
N PRO A 206 -12.88 0.09 12.26
CA PRO A 206 -14.10 -0.54 12.76
C PRO A 206 -15.15 -0.69 11.65
N ALA A 207 -15.84 -1.82 11.59
CA ALA A 207 -16.80 -2.11 10.53
C ALA A 207 -17.94 -1.08 10.47
N SER A 208 -18.31 -0.49 11.59
CA SER A 208 -19.32 0.59 11.71
C SER A 208 -18.91 1.88 10.96
N GLU A 209 -17.62 2.14 10.77
CA GLU A 209 -17.14 3.33 10.06
C GLU A 209 -17.26 3.22 8.54
N ARG A 210 -17.59 2.05 8.00
CA ARG A 210 -17.73 1.81 6.56
C ARG A 210 -18.62 2.83 5.85
N THR A 211 -19.70 3.27 6.50
CA THR A 211 -20.67 4.18 5.92
C THR A 211 -20.22 5.63 5.85
N THR A 212 -19.19 5.99 6.62
CA THR A 212 -18.62 7.35 6.66
C THR A 212 -17.39 7.48 5.75
N MET A 213 -16.85 6.37 5.28
CA MET A 213 -15.70 6.35 4.39
C MET A 213 -16.07 6.74 2.96
N HIS A 214 -15.09 7.26 2.22
CA HIS A 214 -15.27 7.58 0.82
C HIS A 214 -15.62 6.31 0.01
N ALA A 215 -16.65 6.41 -0.83
CA ALA A 215 -17.15 5.27 -1.62
C ALA A 215 -16.06 4.61 -2.51
N ARG A 216 -15.09 5.38 -3.01
CA ARG A 216 -13.94 4.86 -3.80
C ARG A 216 -13.17 3.79 -3.04
N VAL A 217 -12.96 3.96 -1.74
CA VAL A 217 -12.23 2.99 -0.90
C VAL A 217 -13.10 1.75 -0.67
N THR A 218 -14.31 1.94 -0.15
CA THR A 218 -15.17 0.83 0.28
C THR A 218 -15.70 -0.04 -0.86
N ALA A 219 -15.76 0.50 -2.09
CA ALA A 219 -16.24 -0.21 -3.27
C ALA A 219 -15.13 -0.94 -4.05
N HIS A 220 -13.88 -0.48 -3.97
CA HIS A 220 -12.81 -0.94 -4.86
C HIS A 220 -11.62 -1.57 -4.15
N GLU A 221 -11.43 -1.32 -2.85
CA GLU A 221 -10.35 -1.94 -2.08
C GLU A 221 -10.86 -3.13 -1.26
N PRO A 222 -10.03 -4.15 -0.97
CA PRO A 222 -10.51 -5.37 -0.35
C PRO A 222 -10.93 -5.13 1.11
N SER A 223 -12.19 -5.46 1.43
CA SER A 223 -12.75 -5.24 2.77
C SER A 223 -11.94 -5.90 3.89
N MET A 224 -11.29 -7.03 3.61
CA MET A 224 -10.45 -7.74 4.57
C MET A 224 -9.14 -6.99 4.91
N ALA A 225 -8.69 -6.08 4.04
CA ALA A 225 -7.52 -5.24 4.30
C ALA A 225 -7.87 -3.95 5.05
N LEU A 226 -9.15 -3.66 5.24
CA LEU A 226 -9.63 -2.42 5.83
C LEU A 226 -10.23 -2.62 7.22
N PHE A 227 -11.14 -3.59 7.36
CA PHE A 227 -12.08 -3.64 8.47
C PHE A 227 -11.75 -4.66 9.54
N VAL A 228 -12.03 -4.25 10.79
CA VAL A 228 -12.00 -5.10 11.99
C VAL A 228 -13.37 -5.13 12.64
N PRO A 229 -13.67 -6.14 13.48
CA PRO A 229 -14.89 -6.17 14.30
C PRO A 229 -14.97 -4.95 15.22
N ASP A 230 -16.17 -4.39 15.36
CA ASP A 230 -16.41 -3.22 16.23
C ASP A 230 -16.17 -3.52 17.72
N ASP A 231 -16.42 -4.75 18.15
CA ASP A 231 -16.22 -5.22 19.53
C ASP A 231 -14.76 -5.56 19.82
N ASP A 232 -13.91 -5.67 18.79
CA ASP A 232 -12.49 -5.95 18.95
C ASP A 232 -11.59 -5.22 17.94
N PRO A 233 -11.51 -3.89 17.97
CA PRO A 233 -10.71 -3.12 17.01
C PRO A 233 -9.19 -3.32 17.18
N LEU A 234 -8.73 -3.92 18.27
CA LEU A 234 -7.31 -4.17 18.54
C LEU A 234 -6.88 -5.62 18.26
N VAL A 235 -7.71 -6.43 17.65
CA VAL A 235 -7.47 -7.87 17.47
C VAL A 235 -6.11 -8.18 16.84
N PHE A 236 -5.74 -7.51 15.75
CA PHE A 236 -4.46 -7.73 15.07
C PHE A 236 -3.28 -7.27 15.91
N TYR A 237 -3.36 -6.13 16.58
CA TYR A 237 -2.29 -5.62 17.44
C TYR A 237 -2.01 -6.56 18.61
N ARG A 238 -3.05 -7.12 19.21
CA ARG A 238 -2.90 -8.11 20.29
C ARG A 238 -2.28 -9.42 19.79
N ALA A 239 -2.71 -9.90 18.63
CA ALA A 239 -2.16 -11.10 18.03
C ALA A 239 -0.67 -10.94 17.72
N MET A 240 -0.27 -9.84 17.05
CA MET A 240 1.12 -9.56 16.70
C MET A 240 2.00 -9.34 17.93
N ALA A 241 1.55 -8.57 18.91
CA ALA A 241 2.28 -8.38 20.16
C ALA A 241 2.50 -9.72 20.91
N SER A 242 1.49 -10.60 20.88
CA SER A 242 1.59 -11.93 21.47
C SER A 242 2.57 -12.81 20.71
N TRP A 243 2.50 -12.85 19.39
CA TRP A 243 3.40 -13.58 18.51
C TRP A 243 4.86 -13.15 18.72
N CYS A 244 5.12 -11.85 18.76
CA CYS A 244 6.44 -11.31 19.06
C CYS A 244 6.95 -11.72 20.44
N ALA A 245 6.08 -11.62 21.48
CA ALA A 245 6.44 -11.95 22.86
C ALA A 245 6.75 -13.45 23.04
N GLN A 246 6.08 -14.33 22.30
CA GLN A 246 6.25 -15.78 22.34
C GLN A 246 7.57 -16.27 21.70
N GLY A 247 8.31 -15.42 20.99
CA GLY A 247 9.61 -15.79 20.45
C GLY A 247 9.88 -15.29 19.03
N ALA A 248 8.88 -14.83 18.31
CA ALA A 248 9.05 -14.38 16.93
C ALA A 248 9.92 -13.13 16.77
N LEU A 249 9.99 -12.29 17.79
CA LEU A 249 10.87 -11.12 17.83
C LEU A 249 12.00 -11.35 18.85
N VAL A 250 13.26 -11.07 18.51
CA VAL A 250 14.37 -11.20 19.46
C VAL A 250 14.21 -10.23 20.65
N PRO A 251 14.73 -10.54 21.84
CA PRO A 251 14.89 -9.56 22.90
C PRO A 251 15.68 -8.34 22.38
N GLY A 252 15.20 -7.14 22.66
CA GLY A 252 15.77 -5.91 22.13
C GLY A 252 15.38 -5.57 20.69
N GLY A 253 14.64 -6.43 20.02
CA GLY A 253 14.07 -6.19 18.67
C GLY A 253 12.93 -5.16 18.69
N TRP A 254 12.54 -4.69 17.50
CA TRP A 254 11.56 -3.62 17.32
C TRP A 254 10.27 -4.10 16.66
N LEU A 255 9.15 -3.62 17.17
CA LEU A 255 7.81 -3.75 16.60
C LEU A 255 7.34 -2.38 16.15
N GLY A 256 6.89 -2.25 14.88
CA GLY A 256 6.29 -1.04 14.32
C GLY A 256 4.90 -1.36 13.75
N LEU A 257 3.90 -0.58 14.14
CA LEU A 257 2.51 -0.78 13.79
C LEU A 257 1.89 0.49 13.25
N GLU A 258 1.27 0.44 12.08
CA GLU A 258 0.36 1.49 11.64
C GLU A 258 -0.98 1.33 12.35
N CYS A 259 -1.61 2.44 12.75
CA CYS A 259 -2.81 2.45 13.57
C CYS A 259 -3.85 3.43 13.04
N HIS A 260 -5.12 3.13 13.33
CA HIS A 260 -6.16 4.15 13.28
C HIS A 260 -5.77 5.31 14.21
N THR A 261 -5.96 6.56 13.76
CA THR A 261 -5.56 7.76 14.53
C THR A 261 -6.14 7.79 15.94
N ASP A 262 -7.41 7.41 16.08
CA ASP A 262 -8.12 7.39 17.37
C ASP A 262 -7.72 6.20 18.27
N LYS A 263 -6.97 5.24 17.73
CA LYS A 263 -6.58 4.02 18.44
C LYS A 263 -5.09 3.93 18.81
N ALA A 264 -4.25 4.80 18.27
CA ALA A 264 -2.81 4.76 18.52
C ALA A 264 -2.46 4.79 20.02
N HIS A 265 -3.13 5.64 20.81
CA HIS A 265 -2.95 5.70 22.26
C HIS A 265 -3.41 4.43 22.96
N GLU A 266 -4.49 3.80 22.49
CA GLU A 266 -5.00 2.54 23.06
C GLU A 266 -4.03 1.38 22.77
N VAL A 267 -3.47 1.33 21.55
CA VAL A 267 -2.44 0.36 21.15
C VAL A 267 -1.18 0.52 21.99
N ALA A 268 -0.69 1.76 22.16
CA ALA A 268 0.47 2.04 23.00
C ALA A 268 0.24 1.63 24.46
N GLY A 269 -0.89 2.04 25.06
CA GLY A 269 -1.26 1.67 26.42
C GLY A 269 -1.40 0.17 26.62
N PHE A 270 -1.93 -0.57 25.61
CA PHE A 270 -1.97 -2.03 25.64
C PHE A 270 -0.57 -2.64 25.71
N LEU A 271 0.39 -2.17 24.89
CA LEU A 271 1.77 -2.69 24.89
C LEU A 271 2.46 -2.40 26.23
N GLU A 272 2.31 -1.18 26.77
CA GLU A 272 2.86 -0.80 28.07
C GLU A 272 2.30 -1.68 29.20
N GLY A 273 0.98 -1.86 29.22
CA GLY A 273 0.27 -2.63 30.25
C GLY A 273 0.55 -4.14 30.22
N LYS A 274 0.81 -4.70 29.03
CA LYS A 274 1.09 -6.14 28.89
C LYS A 274 2.44 -6.56 29.50
N GLY A 275 3.36 -5.62 29.67
CA GLY A 275 4.75 -5.91 30.05
C GLY A 275 5.56 -6.54 28.92
N GLY A 276 6.89 -6.59 29.09
CA GLY A 276 7.80 -7.13 28.07
C GLY A 276 8.13 -6.16 26.93
N TRP A 277 7.59 -4.93 26.96
CA TRP A 277 7.86 -3.87 26.01
C TRP A 277 8.51 -2.66 26.71
N LYS A 278 9.40 -1.99 25.99
CA LYS A 278 10.09 -0.76 26.40
C LYS A 278 10.06 0.23 25.23
N HIS A 279 10.29 1.51 25.52
CA HIS A 279 10.31 2.54 24.49
C HIS A 279 9.09 2.43 23.57
N VAL A 280 7.90 2.49 24.19
CA VAL A 280 6.63 2.53 23.44
C VAL A 280 6.38 3.99 23.06
N ASP A 281 6.56 4.29 21.79
CA ASP A 281 6.46 5.64 21.26
C ASP A 281 5.32 5.71 20.23
N ILE A 282 4.53 6.79 20.28
CA ILE A 282 3.55 7.12 19.26
C ILE A 282 4.20 8.11 18.30
N LEU A 283 4.28 7.75 17.02
CA LEU A 283 4.75 8.63 15.97
C LEU A 283 3.57 9.30 15.28
N HIS A 284 3.71 10.57 14.97
CA HIS A 284 2.72 11.35 14.25
C HIS A 284 3.11 11.40 12.76
N ASP A 285 2.11 11.32 11.90
CA ASP A 285 2.29 11.50 10.46
C ASP A 285 2.60 12.97 10.10
N LEU A 286 2.91 13.23 8.84
CA LEU A 286 3.22 14.60 8.35
C LEU A 286 2.05 15.59 8.54
N GLN A 287 0.83 15.10 8.79
CA GLN A 287 -0.33 15.93 9.12
C GLN A 287 -0.43 16.20 10.63
N GLY A 288 0.45 15.61 11.44
CA GLY A 288 0.47 15.75 12.90
C GLY A 288 -0.51 14.83 13.62
N LEU A 289 -1.06 13.81 12.93
CA LEU A 289 -1.98 12.86 13.54
C LEU A 289 -1.23 11.63 14.08
N PRO A 290 -1.61 11.09 15.27
CA PRO A 290 -1.01 9.88 15.80
C PRO A 290 -1.31 8.70 14.86
N ARG A 291 -0.27 8.14 14.23
CA ARG A 291 -0.44 7.16 13.15
C ARG A 291 0.29 5.84 13.39
N HIS A 292 1.42 5.88 14.07
CA HIS A 292 2.22 4.68 14.24
C HIS A 292 2.57 4.48 15.71
N VAL A 293 2.65 3.22 16.12
CA VAL A 293 3.17 2.82 17.43
C VAL A 293 4.42 1.98 17.22
N VAL A 294 5.52 2.43 17.82
CA VAL A 294 6.81 1.73 17.76
C VAL A 294 7.18 1.31 19.17
N ALA A 295 7.54 0.04 19.35
CA ALA A 295 7.91 -0.51 20.65
C ALA A 295 9.14 -1.40 20.55
N ARG A 296 9.95 -1.46 21.59
CA ARG A 296 11.12 -2.33 21.69
C ARG A 296 10.82 -3.48 22.63
N ARG A 297 11.09 -4.72 22.22
CA ARG A 297 10.99 -5.86 23.12
C ARG A 297 12.01 -5.72 24.25
N ALA A 298 11.58 -5.92 25.50
CA ALA A 298 12.47 -5.85 26.65
C ALA A 298 13.59 -6.92 26.55
N LEU A 299 14.76 -6.61 27.08
CA LEU A 299 15.79 -7.61 27.32
C LEU A 299 15.36 -8.53 28.48
N PRO A 300 15.85 -9.77 28.55
CA PRO A 300 15.56 -10.70 29.63
C PRO A 300 15.89 -10.14 31.00
#